data_78c12e22cf382d166beb4ed951f4b553
#
_entry.id   78c12e22cf382d166beb4ed951f4b553
#
_cell.length_a   1.000
_cell.length_b   1.000
_cell.length_c   1.000
_cell.angle_alpha   90.00
_cell.angle_beta   90.00
_cell.angle_gamma   90.00
#
_symmetry.space_group_name_H-M   'P 1'
#
loop_
_entity.id
_entity.type
_entity.pdbx_description
1 polymer ?
#
loop_
_entity_poly.entity_id
_entity_poly.type
_entity_poly.pdbx_seq_one_letter_code
_entity_poly.pdbx_strand_id
1 'polypeptide(L)'
;NLFLINVTKERNFSYGVWKNRQHIMINIKGGNHIGWGETKVSSNQPDFDMSAWSGQFKKLKGMMLGDAIEEVRNQFLAGNWKPIVTEGLLMTLYDLMGKIENKPTVKIWGLTGEAPVPGIFCILEREETMVVKQAQIAVDQNMHRYVKIKMFGDFELDKKNISALRKFLGPDSFIVGDPNQGYKHVKDLQKLSEIMIALNEAGMDAVEDPSNLSKEDLIYLQANVGKLSIIPDKIMRPASKSINYFDD
;
A
#
# COMPACT_ATOMS: atom_id res chain seq x y z
N ASN A 1 -11.47 20.69 9.29
CA ASN A 1 -10.13 21.28 9.15
C ASN A 1 -9.26 20.39 8.26
N LEU A 2 -8.31 21.00 7.56
CA LEU A 2 -7.28 20.35 6.76
C LEU A 2 -5.92 20.77 7.30
N PHE A 3 -5.00 19.80 7.40
CA PHE A 3 -3.63 20.05 7.83
C PHE A 3 -2.69 19.43 6.81
N LEU A 4 -1.77 20.22 6.27
CA LEU A 4 -0.72 19.74 5.39
C LEU A 4 0.50 19.33 6.21
N ILE A 5 0.93 18.08 6.06
CA ILE A 5 2.12 17.54 6.69
C ILE A 5 3.16 17.22 5.61
N ASN A 6 4.33 17.83 5.72
CA ASN A 6 5.43 17.58 4.83
C ASN A 6 6.41 16.56 5.45
N VAL A 7 6.68 15.48 4.72
CA VAL A 7 7.67 14.47 5.10
C VAL A 7 8.86 14.57 4.16
N THR A 8 9.97 15.06 4.66
CA THR A 8 11.18 15.36 3.88
C THR A 8 12.16 14.18 3.77
N LYS A 9 11.91 13.06 4.46
CA LYS A 9 12.79 11.90 4.40
C LYS A 9 12.77 11.27 3.00
N GLU A 10 13.94 11.22 2.35
CA GLU A 10 14.08 10.58 1.03
C GLU A 10 13.79 9.08 1.10
N ARG A 11 13.22 8.55 0.01
CA ARG A 11 12.94 7.12 -0.19
C ARG A 11 13.29 6.74 -1.62
N ASN A 12 14.05 5.66 -1.75
CA ASN A 12 14.43 5.09 -3.04
C ASN A 12 13.44 3.99 -3.44
N PHE A 13 13.07 3.98 -4.71
CA PHE A 13 12.24 2.97 -5.33
C PHE A 13 12.83 2.59 -6.69
N SER A 14 12.43 1.48 -7.28
CA SER A 14 12.84 1.03 -8.61
C SER A 14 12.57 2.06 -9.72
N TYR A 15 11.57 2.93 -9.52
CA TYR A 15 11.13 3.94 -10.50
C TYR A 15 11.57 5.38 -10.16
N GLY A 16 12.33 5.59 -9.09
CA GLY A 16 12.86 6.91 -8.75
C GLY A 16 12.96 7.19 -7.26
N VAL A 17 13.31 8.44 -6.93
CA VAL A 17 13.50 8.90 -5.56
C VAL A 17 12.36 9.83 -5.16
N TRP A 18 11.74 9.56 -4.05
CA TRP A 18 10.77 10.46 -3.42
C TRP A 18 11.48 11.31 -2.39
N LYS A 19 11.55 12.63 -2.63
CA LYS A 19 12.21 13.57 -1.75
C LYS A 19 11.26 14.24 -0.77
N ASN A 20 10.09 14.64 -1.26
CA ASN A 20 9.08 15.34 -0.47
C ASN A 20 7.75 14.61 -0.60
N ARG A 21 7.22 14.13 0.51
CA ARG A 21 5.88 13.55 0.55
C ARG A 21 4.98 14.49 1.33
N GLN A 22 3.83 14.79 0.77
CA GLN A 22 2.80 15.58 1.44
C GLN A 22 1.65 14.68 1.83
N HIS A 23 1.22 14.81 3.06
CA HIS A 23 0.04 14.14 3.60
C HIS A 23 -0.96 15.20 4.04
N ILE A 24 -2.22 14.94 3.77
CA ILE A 24 -3.32 15.76 4.27
C ILE A 24 -3.99 14.99 5.39
N MET A 25 -3.95 15.57 6.58
CA MET A 25 -4.80 15.14 7.68
C MET A 25 -6.12 15.92 7.61
N ILE A 26 -7.21 15.20 7.70
CA ILE A 26 -8.56 15.75 7.63
C ILE A 26 -9.21 15.53 9.00
N ASN A 27 -9.84 16.55 9.58
CA ASN A 27 -10.76 16.31 10.67
C ASN A 27 -12.13 16.93 10.42
N ILE A 28 -13.16 16.22 10.81
CA ILE A 28 -14.56 16.64 10.74
C ILE A 28 -15.17 16.49 12.12
N LYS A 29 -15.84 17.57 12.58
CA LYS A 29 -16.55 17.58 13.84
C LYS A 29 -18.04 17.30 13.60
N GLY A 30 -18.60 16.34 14.34
CA GLY A 30 -20.03 16.05 14.42
C GLY A 30 -20.46 15.92 15.88
N GLY A 31 -21.32 16.84 16.34
CA GLY A 31 -21.67 16.90 17.76
C GLY A 31 -20.43 17.10 18.65
N ASN A 32 -20.23 16.18 19.59
CA ASN A 32 -19.08 16.18 20.52
C ASN A 32 -17.92 15.31 20.03
N HIS A 33 -18.01 14.73 18.85
CA HIS A 33 -17.00 13.82 18.29
C HIS A 33 -16.22 14.46 17.15
N ILE A 34 -14.99 13.98 16.95
CA ILE A 34 -14.11 14.39 15.85
C ILE A 34 -13.64 13.14 15.15
N GLY A 35 -13.98 13.02 13.85
CA GLY A 35 -13.42 12.01 12.97
C GLY A 35 -12.12 12.50 12.35
N TRP A 36 -11.17 11.57 12.14
CA TRP A 36 -9.88 11.81 11.51
C TRP A 36 -9.69 10.90 10.31
N GLY A 37 -9.04 11.42 9.29
CA GLY A 37 -8.60 10.68 8.13
C GLY A 37 -7.30 11.26 7.60
N GLU A 38 -6.59 10.44 6.84
CA GLU A 38 -5.35 10.81 6.20
C GLU A 38 -5.39 10.41 4.73
N THR A 39 -4.76 11.21 3.90
CA THR A 39 -4.50 10.82 2.52
C THR A 39 -3.16 11.38 2.06
N LYS A 40 -2.47 10.63 1.19
CA LYS A 40 -1.19 11.04 0.65
C LYS A 40 -1.40 11.82 -0.63
N VAL A 41 -0.97 13.08 -0.66
CA VAL A 41 -0.87 13.86 -1.90
C VAL A 41 0.37 13.42 -2.67
N SER A 42 0.36 13.56 -3.99
CA SER A 42 1.50 13.17 -4.83
C SER A 42 2.81 13.78 -4.33
N SER A 43 3.84 12.94 -4.22
CA SER A 43 5.20 13.36 -3.84
C SER A 43 5.87 14.33 -4.81
N ASN A 44 5.29 14.53 -6.01
CA ASN A 44 5.82 15.36 -7.08
C ASN A 44 5.02 16.65 -7.28
N GLN A 45 4.05 16.95 -6.41
CA GLN A 45 3.32 18.22 -6.44
C GLN A 45 3.90 19.15 -5.38
N PRO A 46 4.76 20.12 -5.76
CA PRO A 46 5.34 21.07 -4.81
C PRO A 46 4.28 22.01 -4.21
N ASP A 47 3.18 22.28 -4.92
CA ASP A 47 2.16 23.24 -4.55
C ASP A 47 0.77 22.56 -4.47
N PHE A 48 0.47 22.00 -3.30
CA PHE A 48 -0.85 21.47 -3.05
C PHE A 48 -1.82 22.60 -2.66
N ASP A 49 -2.89 22.79 -3.46
CA ASP A 49 -3.92 23.77 -3.15
C ASP A 49 -4.97 23.21 -2.18
N MET A 50 -4.77 23.47 -0.88
CA MET A 50 -5.75 23.13 0.15
C MET A 50 -7.06 23.92 0.02
N SER A 51 -7.05 25.07 -0.64
CA SER A 51 -8.22 25.91 -0.82
C SER A 51 -9.24 25.23 -1.74
N ALA A 52 -8.77 24.60 -2.83
CA ALA A 52 -9.62 23.80 -3.73
C ALA A 52 -10.31 22.64 -3.00
N TRP A 53 -9.58 21.90 -2.17
CA TRP A 53 -10.14 20.82 -1.35
C TRP A 53 -11.12 21.35 -0.31
N SER A 54 -10.77 22.44 0.37
CA SER A 54 -11.64 23.11 1.33
C SER A 54 -12.99 23.52 0.71
N GLY A 55 -12.98 24.03 -0.52
CA GLY A 55 -14.19 24.37 -1.27
C GLY A 55 -15.11 23.16 -1.50
N GLN A 56 -14.54 22.01 -1.86
CA GLN A 56 -15.30 20.76 -2.01
C GLN A 56 -15.89 20.28 -0.68
N PHE A 57 -15.11 20.29 0.39
CA PHE A 57 -15.53 19.79 1.71
C PHE A 57 -16.58 20.65 2.39
N LYS A 58 -16.62 21.95 2.08
CA LYS A 58 -17.68 22.87 2.57
C LYS A 58 -19.08 22.44 2.17
N LYS A 59 -19.23 21.71 1.05
CA LYS A 59 -20.52 21.17 0.61
C LYS A 59 -21.13 20.16 1.59
N LEU A 60 -20.30 19.49 2.37
CA LEU A 60 -20.73 18.50 3.36
C LEU A 60 -21.17 19.13 4.69
N LYS A 61 -20.94 20.45 4.88
CA LYS A 61 -21.24 21.14 6.13
C LYS A 61 -22.75 21.19 6.36
N GLY A 62 -23.18 20.70 7.52
CA GLY A 62 -24.58 20.67 7.94
C GLY A 62 -25.36 19.45 7.44
N MET A 63 -24.76 18.56 6.67
CA MET A 63 -25.39 17.30 6.30
C MET A 63 -25.45 16.33 7.47
N MET A 64 -26.44 15.44 7.45
CA MET A 64 -26.42 14.24 8.29
C MET A 64 -25.26 13.35 7.85
N LEU A 65 -24.67 12.61 8.81
CA LEU A 65 -23.43 11.86 8.54
C LEU A 65 -23.60 10.80 7.45
N GLY A 66 -24.73 10.10 7.42
CA GLY A 66 -25.06 9.15 6.37
C GLY A 66 -25.14 9.81 4.98
N ASP A 67 -25.86 10.95 4.90
CA ASP A 67 -26.00 11.70 3.64
C ASP A 67 -24.64 12.23 3.16
N ALA A 68 -23.76 12.66 4.08
CA ALA A 68 -22.41 13.10 3.72
C ALA A 68 -21.57 11.96 3.13
N ILE A 69 -21.68 10.75 3.67
CA ILE A 69 -21.00 9.55 3.13
C ILE A 69 -21.52 9.23 1.72
N GLU A 70 -22.82 9.24 1.53
CA GLU A 70 -23.44 9.00 0.21
C GLU A 70 -23.06 10.08 -0.80
N GLU A 71 -23.06 11.34 -0.41
CA GLU A 71 -22.63 12.44 -1.27
C GLU A 71 -21.19 12.26 -1.74
N VAL A 72 -20.25 11.91 -0.84
CA VAL A 72 -18.86 11.64 -1.20
C VAL A 72 -18.76 10.50 -2.22
N ARG A 73 -19.52 9.43 -2.05
CA ARG A 73 -19.57 8.30 -2.99
C ARG A 73 -20.14 8.71 -4.33
N ASN A 74 -21.23 9.47 -4.34
CA ASN A 74 -21.90 9.94 -5.56
C ASN A 74 -20.97 10.86 -6.37
N GLN A 75 -20.27 11.77 -5.70
CA GLN A 75 -19.30 12.66 -6.36
C GLN A 75 -18.13 11.89 -6.96
N PHE A 76 -17.69 10.82 -6.31
CA PHE A 76 -16.66 9.92 -6.85
C PHE A 76 -17.16 9.14 -8.07
N LEU A 77 -18.34 8.51 -7.98
CA LEU A 77 -18.92 7.73 -9.07
C LEU A 77 -19.24 8.60 -10.30
N ALA A 78 -19.63 9.85 -10.06
CA ALA A 78 -19.84 10.84 -11.13
C ALA A 78 -18.53 11.38 -11.74
N GLY A 79 -17.35 10.98 -11.22
CA GLY A 79 -16.05 11.45 -11.69
C GLY A 79 -15.68 12.87 -11.27
N ASN A 80 -16.48 13.51 -10.40
CA ASN A 80 -16.25 14.88 -9.94
C ASN A 80 -15.13 14.99 -8.92
N TRP A 81 -14.91 13.94 -8.11
CA TRP A 81 -13.85 13.89 -7.09
C TRP A 81 -12.84 12.80 -7.40
N LYS A 82 -11.57 13.14 -7.20
CA LYS A 82 -10.47 12.19 -7.40
C LYS A 82 -10.46 11.12 -6.29
N PRO A 83 -9.97 9.90 -6.57
CA PRO A 83 -9.87 8.83 -5.58
C PRO A 83 -9.23 9.27 -4.27
N ILE A 84 -8.14 10.03 -4.35
CA ILE A 84 -7.37 10.50 -3.18
C ILE A 84 -8.19 11.43 -2.26
N VAL A 85 -9.07 12.25 -2.82
CA VAL A 85 -9.99 13.13 -2.05
C VAL A 85 -11.05 12.30 -1.35
N THR A 86 -11.64 11.38 -2.11
CA THR A 86 -12.69 10.47 -1.64
C THR A 86 -12.20 9.58 -0.50
N GLU A 87 -11.02 8.98 -0.66
CA GLU A 87 -10.38 8.13 0.34
C GLU A 87 -10.24 8.85 1.69
N GLY A 88 -9.58 10.01 1.68
CA GLY A 88 -9.36 10.79 2.91
C GLY A 88 -10.66 11.20 3.59
N LEU A 89 -11.67 11.60 2.81
CA LEU A 89 -12.98 11.96 3.37
C LEU A 89 -13.74 10.78 3.92
N LEU A 90 -13.80 9.65 3.21
CA LEU A 90 -14.51 8.46 3.69
C LEU A 90 -13.85 7.92 4.96
N MET A 91 -12.52 7.89 5.05
CA MET A 91 -11.82 7.54 6.28
C MET A 91 -12.29 8.43 7.45
N THR A 92 -12.31 9.75 7.22
CA THR A 92 -12.72 10.72 8.25
C THR A 92 -14.17 10.54 8.69
N LEU A 93 -15.09 10.35 7.74
CA LEU A 93 -16.53 10.20 8.01
C LEU A 93 -16.83 8.88 8.71
N TYR A 94 -16.18 7.77 8.32
CA TYR A 94 -16.36 6.48 8.99
C TYR A 94 -15.73 6.44 10.39
N ASP A 95 -14.58 7.10 10.59
CA ASP A 95 -14.02 7.27 11.93
C ASP A 95 -14.97 8.08 12.84
N LEU A 96 -15.56 9.15 12.30
CA LEU A 96 -16.57 9.92 13.01
C LEU A 96 -17.81 9.08 13.34
N MET A 97 -18.32 8.31 12.39
CA MET A 97 -19.46 7.42 12.58
C MET A 97 -19.19 6.40 13.68
N GLY A 98 -18.01 5.76 13.63
CA GLY A 98 -17.58 4.80 14.64
C GLY A 98 -17.56 5.38 16.05
N LYS A 99 -17.09 6.60 16.19
CA LYS A 99 -17.06 7.34 17.47
C LYS A 99 -18.45 7.72 17.98
N ILE A 100 -19.34 8.17 17.09
CA ILE A 100 -20.73 8.51 17.43
C ILE A 100 -21.52 7.26 17.84
N GLU A 101 -21.38 6.17 17.09
CA GLU A 101 -22.09 4.92 17.37
C GLU A 101 -21.41 4.04 18.42
N ASN A 102 -20.21 4.43 18.88
CA ASN A 102 -19.35 3.62 19.76
C ASN A 102 -19.14 2.21 19.22
N LYS A 103 -18.85 2.12 17.91
CA LYS A 103 -18.61 0.87 17.20
C LYS A 103 -17.33 0.94 16.37
N PRO A 104 -16.54 -0.13 16.29
CA PRO A 104 -15.42 -0.19 15.33
C PRO A 104 -15.92 -0.15 13.87
N THR A 105 -15.16 0.48 13.00
CA THR A 105 -15.54 0.66 11.57
C THR A 105 -15.88 -0.64 10.86
N VAL A 106 -15.21 -1.75 11.19
CA VAL A 106 -15.51 -3.08 10.63
C VAL A 106 -16.96 -3.52 10.91
N LYS A 107 -17.49 -3.19 12.09
CA LYS A 107 -18.89 -3.49 12.42
C LYS A 107 -19.88 -2.57 11.72
N ILE A 108 -19.49 -1.32 11.46
CA ILE A 108 -20.30 -0.38 10.65
C ILE A 108 -20.43 -0.89 9.22
N TRP A 109 -19.38 -1.49 8.68
CA TRP A 109 -19.40 -2.11 7.34
C TRP A 109 -20.08 -3.47 7.29
N GLY A 110 -20.62 -3.97 8.42
CA GLY A 110 -21.26 -5.29 8.48
C GLY A 110 -20.29 -6.46 8.40
N LEU A 111 -19.00 -6.22 8.57
CA LEU A 111 -17.98 -7.26 8.55
C LEU A 111 -17.98 -8.01 9.90
N THR A 112 -17.91 -9.33 9.85
CA THR A 112 -17.98 -10.20 11.02
C THR A 112 -16.64 -10.74 11.50
N GLY A 113 -15.56 -10.54 10.74
CA GLY A 113 -14.22 -11.03 11.07
C GLY A 113 -13.67 -10.33 12.32
N GLU A 114 -13.23 -11.13 13.31
CA GLU A 114 -12.55 -10.65 14.52
C GLU A 114 -11.09 -11.11 14.58
N ALA A 115 -10.65 -11.88 13.59
CA ALA A 115 -9.27 -12.33 13.54
C ALA A 115 -8.32 -11.14 13.31
N PRO A 116 -7.28 -11.02 14.11
CA PRO A 116 -6.27 -10.00 13.90
C PRO A 116 -5.57 -10.23 12.56
N VAL A 117 -5.49 -9.19 11.73
CA VAL A 117 -4.68 -9.22 10.50
C VAL A 117 -3.24 -8.89 10.91
N PRO A 118 -2.27 -9.78 10.64
CA PRO A 118 -0.89 -9.50 10.97
C PRO A 118 -0.38 -8.32 10.15
N GLY A 119 0.33 -7.40 10.82
CA GLY A 119 1.05 -6.33 10.14
C GLY A 119 2.29 -6.86 9.43
N ILE A 120 2.70 -6.19 8.36
CA ILE A 120 3.95 -6.46 7.66
C ILE A 120 4.95 -5.34 7.95
N PHE A 121 6.18 -5.70 8.34
CA PHE A 121 7.27 -4.73 8.53
C PHE A 121 7.92 -4.42 7.18
N CYS A 122 7.98 -3.13 6.80
CA CYS A 122 8.53 -2.72 5.49
C CYS A 122 9.95 -2.21 5.61
N ILE A 123 10.89 -2.86 4.92
CA ILE A 123 12.29 -2.43 4.76
C ILE A 123 12.41 -1.69 3.43
N LEU A 124 12.80 -0.41 3.48
CA LEU A 124 12.89 0.49 2.32
C LEU A 124 14.34 0.88 1.99
N GLU A 125 15.30 0.18 2.55
CA GLU A 125 16.72 0.47 2.43
C GLU A 125 17.33 -0.26 1.22
N ARG A 126 18.33 0.36 0.60
CA ARG A 126 19.03 -0.19 -0.56
C ARG A 126 20.28 -0.96 -0.18
N GLU A 127 21.02 -0.44 0.80
CA GLU A 127 22.29 -1.00 1.23
C GLU A 127 22.08 -2.18 2.19
N GLU A 128 22.77 -3.29 1.95
CA GLU A 128 22.67 -4.53 2.73
C GLU A 128 22.79 -4.30 4.23
N THR A 129 23.79 -3.52 4.66
CA THR A 129 24.00 -3.23 6.08
C THR A 129 22.81 -2.52 6.72
N MET A 130 22.15 -1.66 5.96
CA MET A 130 20.93 -0.96 6.41
C MET A 130 19.70 -1.86 6.36
N VAL A 131 19.62 -2.79 5.41
CA VAL A 131 18.58 -3.83 5.37
C VAL A 131 18.63 -4.68 6.63
N VAL A 132 19.81 -5.18 7.00
CA VAL A 132 20.01 -5.98 8.23
C VAL A 132 19.72 -5.16 9.49
N LYS A 133 20.12 -3.88 9.53
CA LYS A 133 19.77 -2.98 10.64
C LYS A 133 18.27 -2.79 10.81
N GLN A 134 17.52 -2.65 9.71
CA GLN A 134 16.06 -2.56 9.77
C GLN A 134 15.43 -3.90 10.17
N ALA A 135 16.01 -5.02 9.75
CA ALA A 135 15.57 -6.35 10.19
C ALA A 135 15.74 -6.54 11.71
N GLN A 136 16.82 -6.01 12.29
CA GLN A 136 17.00 -6.01 13.75
C GLN A 136 15.88 -5.23 14.45
N ILE A 137 15.50 -4.06 13.92
CA ILE A 137 14.38 -3.28 14.46
C ILE A 137 13.07 -4.08 14.38
N ALA A 138 12.84 -4.83 13.28
CA ALA A 138 11.67 -5.70 13.17
C ALA A 138 11.66 -6.79 14.25
N VAL A 139 12.82 -7.37 14.56
CA VAL A 139 12.98 -8.36 15.66
C VAL A 139 12.70 -7.71 17.01
N ASP A 140 13.32 -6.57 17.30
CA ASP A 140 13.16 -5.85 18.57
C ASP A 140 11.69 -5.44 18.83
N GLN A 141 10.93 -5.16 17.76
CA GLN A 141 9.52 -4.82 17.80
C GLN A 141 8.58 -6.04 17.71
N ASN A 142 9.11 -7.25 17.66
CA ASN A 142 8.33 -8.48 17.42
C ASN A 142 7.46 -8.44 16.15
N MET A 143 7.96 -7.80 15.09
CA MET A 143 7.31 -7.66 13.79
C MET A 143 8.03 -8.42 12.65
N HIS A 144 8.98 -9.27 12.98
CA HIS A 144 9.84 -9.97 12.02
C HIS A 144 9.18 -11.18 11.33
N ARG A 145 7.98 -11.58 11.76
CA ARG A 145 7.29 -12.74 11.18
C ARG A 145 6.90 -12.52 9.71
N TYR A 146 6.51 -11.31 9.36
CA TYR A 146 6.15 -10.91 8.00
C TYR A 146 6.92 -9.65 7.63
N VAL A 147 7.83 -9.78 6.68
CA VAL A 147 8.72 -8.68 6.28
C VAL A 147 8.63 -8.45 4.78
N LYS A 148 8.38 -7.20 4.39
CA LYS A 148 8.43 -6.76 2.99
C LYS A 148 9.70 -5.95 2.74
N ILE A 149 10.49 -6.34 1.74
CA ILE A 149 11.68 -5.62 1.31
C ILE A 149 11.44 -4.95 -0.04
N LYS A 150 11.80 -3.67 -0.15
CA LYS A 150 11.83 -2.99 -1.44
C LYS A 150 12.98 -3.52 -2.29
N MET A 151 12.65 -3.83 -3.54
CA MET A 151 13.58 -4.28 -4.56
C MET A 151 13.72 -3.20 -5.65
N PHE A 152 14.81 -3.25 -6.39
CA PHE A 152 15.19 -2.17 -7.29
C PHE A 152 15.21 -2.58 -8.76
N GLY A 153 14.89 -3.85 -9.08
CA GLY A 153 14.96 -4.39 -10.42
C GLY A 153 16.41 -4.62 -10.89
N ASP A 154 17.34 -4.63 -9.95
CA ASP A 154 18.73 -4.99 -10.10
C ASP A 154 18.92 -6.38 -9.47
N PHE A 155 19.04 -7.41 -10.29
CA PHE A 155 19.02 -8.80 -9.85
C PHE A 155 20.10 -9.10 -8.79
N GLU A 156 21.34 -8.66 -9.01
CA GLU A 156 22.43 -8.95 -8.09
C GLU A 156 22.27 -8.25 -6.75
N LEU A 157 21.85 -6.98 -6.77
CA LEU A 157 21.53 -6.22 -5.58
C LEU A 157 20.36 -6.83 -4.81
N ASP A 158 19.28 -7.13 -5.51
CA ASP A 158 18.05 -7.66 -4.91
C ASP A 158 18.30 -9.04 -4.31
N LYS A 159 19.02 -9.94 -5.03
CA LYS A 159 19.42 -11.25 -4.54
C LYS A 159 20.29 -11.16 -3.30
N LYS A 160 21.27 -10.29 -3.31
CA LYS A 160 22.18 -10.05 -2.18
C LYS A 160 21.40 -9.62 -0.93
N ASN A 161 20.52 -8.65 -1.08
CA ASN A 161 19.70 -8.11 0.03
C ASN A 161 18.72 -9.16 0.59
N ILE A 162 18.08 -9.94 -0.28
CA ILE A 162 17.17 -11.03 0.12
C ILE A 162 17.96 -12.11 0.88
N SER A 163 19.12 -12.53 0.37
CA SER A 163 19.98 -13.53 1.04
C SER A 163 20.43 -13.08 2.42
N ALA A 164 20.86 -11.81 2.55
CA ALA A 164 21.26 -11.24 3.83
C ALA A 164 20.08 -11.18 4.82
N LEU A 165 18.91 -10.78 4.34
CA LEU A 165 17.68 -10.71 5.13
C LEU A 165 17.26 -12.10 5.61
N ARG A 166 17.23 -13.10 4.73
CA ARG A 166 16.92 -14.50 5.07
C ARG A 166 17.90 -15.08 6.07
N LYS A 167 19.19 -14.85 5.84
CA LYS A 167 20.25 -15.29 6.79
C LYS A 167 20.05 -14.70 8.18
N PHE A 168 19.63 -13.44 8.26
CA PHE A 168 19.44 -12.74 9.52
C PHE A 168 18.15 -13.16 10.24
N LEU A 169 17.04 -13.24 9.54
CA LEU A 169 15.72 -13.51 10.12
C LEU A 169 15.44 -15.00 10.34
N GLY A 170 16.17 -15.88 9.65
CA GLY A 170 15.93 -17.33 9.71
C GLY A 170 14.75 -17.81 8.85
N PRO A 171 14.43 -19.13 8.92
CA PRO A 171 13.44 -19.75 8.04
C PRO A 171 11.97 -19.42 8.40
N ASP A 172 11.69 -19.00 9.62
CA ASP A 172 10.32 -18.82 10.12
C ASP A 172 9.69 -17.48 9.72
N SER A 173 10.48 -16.56 9.18
CA SER A 173 9.99 -15.29 8.68
C SER A 173 9.50 -15.45 7.23
N PHE A 174 8.35 -14.83 6.91
CA PHE A 174 7.83 -14.75 5.56
C PHE A 174 8.31 -13.47 4.88
N ILE A 175 9.12 -13.60 3.82
CA ILE A 175 9.77 -12.48 3.15
C ILE A 175 9.07 -12.21 1.81
N VAL A 176 8.54 -11.00 1.66
CA VAL A 176 7.92 -10.50 0.43
C VAL A 176 8.87 -9.49 -0.23
N GLY A 177 9.26 -9.74 -1.47
CA GLY A 177 9.97 -8.77 -2.30
C GLY A 177 8.98 -7.85 -3.03
N ASP A 178 9.25 -6.54 -3.07
CA ASP A 178 8.39 -5.60 -3.80
C ASP A 178 9.24 -4.70 -4.71
N PRO A 179 9.45 -5.12 -5.97
CA PRO A 179 10.17 -4.32 -6.96
C PRO A 179 9.34 -3.19 -7.57
N ASN A 180 8.03 -3.09 -7.30
CA ASN A 180 7.15 -2.10 -7.92
C ASN A 180 7.31 -2.06 -9.47
N GLN A 181 7.25 -3.21 -10.12
CA GLN A 181 7.49 -3.41 -11.55
C GLN A 181 8.94 -3.09 -11.98
N GLY A 182 9.91 -3.21 -11.08
CA GLY A 182 11.33 -2.95 -11.39
C GLY A 182 11.90 -3.83 -12.50
N TYR A 183 11.37 -5.04 -12.65
CA TYR A 183 11.77 -5.98 -13.72
C TYR A 183 11.01 -5.79 -15.04
N LYS A 184 10.32 -4.66 -15.24
CA LYS A 184 9.60 -4.34 -16.49
C LYS A 184 10.49 -4.31 -17.75
N HIS A 185 11.80 -4.23 -17.57
CA HIS A 185 12.79 -4.33 -18.66
C HIS A 185 12.96 -5.77 -19.17
N VAL A 186 12.64 -6.77 -18.38
CA VAL A 186 12.65 -8.20 -18.76
C VAL A 186 11.32 -8.50 -19.45
N LYS A 187 11.35 -8.61 -20.79
CA LYS A 187 10.14 -8.82 -21.62
C LYS A 187 9.81 -10.29 -21.82
N ASP A 188 10.78 -11.15 -21.68
CA ASP A 188 10.62 -12.59 -21.81
C ASP A 188 10.15 -13.17 -20.47
N LEU A 189 8.97 -13.79 -20.47
CA LEU A 189 8.35 -14.37 -19.27
C LEU A 189 9.13 -15.56 -18.74
N GLN A 190 9.78 -16.36 -19.60
CA GLN A 190 10.61 -17.46 -19.16
C GLN A 190 11.82 -16.93 -18.39
N LYS A 191 12.50 -15.92 -18.94
CA LYS A 191 13.61 -15.25 -18.25
C LYS A 191 13.19 -14.58 -16.95
N LEU A 192 12.00 -13.99 -16.92
CA LEU A 192 11.43 -13.42 -15.68
C LEU A 192 11.19 -14.53 -14.65
N SER A 193 10.67 -15.70 -15.06
CA SER A 193 10.48 -16.86 -14.19
C SER A 193 11.80 -17.35 -13.60
N GLU A 194 12.86 -17.44 -14.41
CA GLU A 194 14.20 -17.85 -13.97
C GLU A 194 14.77 -16.89 -12.91
N ILE A 195 14.59 -15.57 -13.10
CA ILE A 195 14.97 -14.56 -12.12
C ILE A 195 14.18 -14.76 -10.81
N MET A 196 12.88 -14.95 -10.89
CA MET A 196 12.02 -15.11 -9.71
C MET A 196 12.36 -16.40 -8.95
N ILE A 197 12.67 -17.50 -9.65
CA ILE A 197 13.15 -18.74 -9.03
C ILE A 197 14.47 -18.51 -8.28
N ALA A 198 15.44 -17.84 -8.89
CA ALA A 198 16.71 -17.54 -8.26
C ALA A 198 16.57 -16.62 -7.02
N LEU A 199 15.60 -15.73 -7.00
CA LEU A 199 15.28 -14.91 -5.84
C LEU A 199 14.54 -15.71 -4.74
N ASN A 200 13.69 -16.68 -5.12
CA ASN A 200 13.10 -17.62 -4.18
C ASN A 200 14.17 -18.50 -3.53
N GLU A 201 15.12 -19.03 -4.29
CA GLU A 201 16.28 -19.78 -3.78
C GLU A 201 17.16 -18.94 -2.83
N ALA A 202 17.24 -17.64 -3.07
CA ALA A 202 17.91 -16.69 -2.18
C ALA A 202 17.14 -16.44 -0.86
N GLY A 203 15.88 -16.90 -0.75
CA GLY A 203 15.09 -16.85 0.46
C GLY A 203 13.84 -15.98 0.41
N MET A 204 13.38 -15.56 -0.76
CA MET A 204 12.12 -14.84 -0.94
C MET A 204 10.93 -15.81 -1.01
N ASP A 205 9.86 -15.57 -0.26
CA ASP A 205 8.67 -16.43 -0.22
C ASP A 205 7.56 -15.94 -1.17
N ALA A 206 7.50 -14.63 -1.39
CA ALA A 206 6.54 -14.01 -2.29
C ALA A 206 7.12 -12.77 -2.98
N VAL A 207 6.58 -12.41 -4.15
CA VAL A 207 6.93 -11.17 -4.84
C VAL A 207 5.67 -10.40 -5.24
N GLU A 208 5.65 -9.09 -4.93
CA GLU A 208 4.57 -8.18 -5.27
C GLU A 208 4.93 -7.39 -6.54
N ASP A 209 4.07 -7.43 -7.57
CA ASP A 209 4.25 -6.69 -8.82
C ASP A 209 5.66 -6.78 -9.41
N PRO A 210 6.17 -7.97 -9.78
CA PRO A 210 7.54 -8.10 -10.29
C PRO A 210 7.77 -7.30 -11.58
N SER A 211 6.77 -7.25 -12.46
CA SER A 211 6.79 -6.54 -13.74
C SER A 211 5.40 -5.98 -14.06
N ASN A 212 5.28 -5.27 -15.18
CA ASN A 212 3.98 -4.85 -15.70
C ASN A 212 3.38 -5.99 -16.52
N LEU A 213 2.57 -6.82 -15.90
CA LEU A 213 2.02 -8.07 -16.42
C LEU A 213 0.51 -7.98 -16.63
N SER A 214 0.01 -8.70 -17.65
CA SER A 214 -1.42 -8.97 -17.81
C SER A 214 -1.88 -10.06 -16.81
N LYS A 215 -3.19 -10.33 -16.75
CA LYS A 215 -3.73 -11.46 -15.97
C LYS A 215 -3.12 -12.78 -16.42
N GLU A 216 -3.08 -13.00 -17.73
CA GLU A 216 -2.56 -14.20 -18.36
C GLU A 216 -1.06 -14.39 -18.05
N ASP A 217 -0.27 -13.29 -18.09
CA ASP A 217 1.14 -13.32 -17.75
C ASP A 217 1.37 -13.65 -16.27
N LEU A 218 0.51 -13.14 -15.38
CA LEU A 218 0.56 -13.46 -13.94
C LEU A 218 0.27 -14.93 -13.69
N ILE A 219 -0.75 -15.50 -14.35
CA ILE A 219 -1.08 -16.93 -14.29
C ILE A 219 0.10 -17.77 -14.79
N TYR A 220 0.65 -17.40 -15.95
CA TYR A 220 1.85 -18.07 -16.49
C TYR A 220 3.02 -18.03 -15.49
N LEU A 221 3.32 -16.85 -14.96
CA LEU A 221 4.42 -16.68 -14.03
C LEU A 221 4.22 -17.52 -12.77
N GLN A 222 3.02 -17.48 -12.16
CA GLN A 222 2.71 -18.29 -10.97
C GLN A 222 2.87 -19.79 -11.24
N ALA A 223 2.48 -20.28 -12.41
CA ALA A 223 2.63 -21.68 -12.80
C ALA A 223 4.10 -22.11 -13.00
N ASN A 224 5.01 -21.17 -13.25
CA ASN A 224 6.40 -21.45 -13.61
C ASN A 224 7.44 -21.03 -12.56
N VAL A 225 7.04 -20.52 -11.38
CA VAL A 225 7.98 -20.08 -10.32
C VAL A 225 8.00 -20.99 -9.10
N GLY A 226 7.46 -22.19 -9.21
CA GLY A 226 7.51 -23.20 -8.16
C GLY A 226 6.73 -22.79 -6.91
N LYS A 227 7.43 -22.64 -5.76
CA LYS A 227 6.80 -22.31 -4.47
C LYS A 227 6.65 -20.81 -4.21
N LEU A 228 7.24 -19.96 -5.05
CA LEU A 228 7.15 -18.52 -4.89
C LEU A 228 5.71 -18.05 -5.14
N SER A 229 5.16 -17.27 -4.24
CA SER A 229 3.83 -16.66 -4.43
C SER A 229 3.93 -15.34 -5.20
N ILE A 230 3.10 -15.16 -6.23
CA ILE A 230 3.01 -13.90 -6.98
C ILE A 230 1.84 -13.09 -6.43
N ILE A 231 2.10 -11.87 -5.98
CA ILE A 231 1.11 -10.97 -5.40
C ILE A 231 0.83 -9.82 -6.36
N PRO A 232 -0.37 -9.71 -6.93
CA PRO A 232 -0.75 -8.54 -7.73
C PRO A 232 -1.12 -7.35 -6.80
N ASP A 233 -0.64 -6.14 -7.11
CA ASP A 233 -1.04 -4.88 -6.45
C ASP A 233 -1.70 -3.92 -7.43
N LYS A 234 -0.96 -3.40 -8.40
CA LYS A 234 -1.46 -2.32 -9.27
C LYS A 234 -2.59 -2.74 -10.17
N ILE A 235 -2.56 -3.97 -10.68
CA ILE A 235 -3.60 -4.51 -11.55
C ILE A 235 -4.94 -4.67 -10.79
N MET A 236 -4.88 -4.80 -9.47
CA MET A 236 -6.05 -4.91 -8.59
C MET A 236 -6.74 -3.57 -8.33
N ARG A 237 -6.30 -2.49 -8.95
CA ARG A 237 -6.86 -1.14 -8.79
C ARG A 237 -7.59 -0.68 -10.05
N PRO A 238 -8.81 -0.12 -9.91
CA PRO A 238 -9.62 0.00 -8.69
C PRO A 238 -10.25 -1.34 -8.26
N ALA A 239 -10.74 -1.41 -7.02
CA ALA A 239 -11.36 -2.62 -6.46
C ALA A 239 -12.49 -3.21 -7.32
N SER A 240 -13.25 -2.36 -8.04
CA SER A 240 -14.28 -2.81 -8.99
C SER A 240 -13.75 -3.65 -10.16
N LYS A 241 -12.47 -3.52 -10.49
CA LYS A 241 -11.80 -4.36 -11.50
C LYS A 241 -11.19 -5.61 -10.90
N SER A 242 -10.82 -5.56 -9.61
CA SER A 242 -10.15 -6.69 -8.96
C SER A 242 -11.06 -7.90 -8.79
N ILE A 243 -12.38 -7.70 -8.70
CA ILE A 243 -13.34 -8.80 -8.57
C ILE A 243 -13.24 -9.79 -9.74
N ASN A 244 -12.90 -9.32 -10.94
CA ASN A 244 -12.73 -10.15 -12.12
C ASN A 244 -11.49 -11.08 -12.07
N TYR A 245 -10.64 -10.94 -11.06
CA TYR A 245 -9.47 -11.80 -10.85
C TYR A 245 -9.74 -12.96 -9.90
N PHE A 246 -10.91 -12.98 -9.24
CA PHE A 246 -11.29 -14.00 -8.28
C PHE A 246 -12.33 -14.99 -8.82
N ASP A 247 -12.83 -14.78 -10.03
CA ASP A 247 -13.90 -15.59 -10.63
C ASP A 247 -13.37 -16.79 -11.44
N ASP A 248 -12.06 -17.08 -11.41
CA ASP A 248 -11.42 -18.22 -12.08
C ASP A 248 -10.73 -19.11 -11.00
#